data_530f82ae5e9e2de7dac907cd24c5e728
#
_entry.id   530f82ae5e9e2de7dac907cd24c5e728
#
_cell.length_a   1.000
_cell.length_b   1.000
_cell.length_c   1.000
_cell.angle_alpha   90.00
_cell.angle_beta   90.00
_cell.angle_gamma   90.00
#
_symmetry.space_group_name_H-M   'P 1'
#
loop_
_entity.id
_entity.type
_entity.pdbx_description
1 polymer ?
#
loop_
_entity_poly.entity_id
_entity_poly.type
_entity_poly.pdbx_seq_one_letter_code
_entity_poly.pdbx_strand_id
1 'polypeptide(L)'
;MPSPLGLPDFIALAGGRDWLQARGAAGIQPLLAEADCSVLAVLHPGQALSSATIARRVGWSPAALEPVLSRLESAGAVDKTPGGAHRVNPALVPRGSVFALEAKVKDWQKAVLQGRAYRSWADNYVVLLGEVGQVAVRRAAERVSHDGAGLYSSSGWVVRPRARRPAPAKRLWGFEHLYAATACSVPAL
;
A
#
# COMPACT_ATOMS: atom_id res chain seq x y z
N MET A 1 -9.53 -0.86 4.58
CA MET A 1 -8.46 -1.34 5.46
C MET A 1 -8.71 -0.87 6.87
N PRO A 2 -9.32 -1.68 7.71
CA PRO A 2 -9.49 -1.29 9.10
C PRO A 2 -8.14 -1.30 9.79
N SER A 3 -7.64 -0.11 10.15
CA SER A 3 -6.70 -0.01 11.24
C SER A 3 -7.51 0.06 12.56
N PRO A 4 -6.93 -0.29 13.71
CA PRO A 4 -7.60 -0.08 15.01
C PRO A 4 -8.04 1.37 15.25
N LEU A 5 -7.53 2.30 14.45
CA LEU A 5 -7.77 3.73 14.52
C LEU A 5 -8.62 4.29 13.34
N GLY A 6 -9.19 3.40 12.49
CA GLY A 6 -10.04 3.78 11.37
C GLY A 6 -9.36 3.74 9.99
N LEU A 7 -10.08 4.21 8.98
CA LEU A 7 -9.60 4.40 7.61
C LEU A 7 -9.04 5.82 7.46
N PRO A 8 -8.05 6.05 6.59
CA PRO A 8 -7.66 7.40 6.21
C PRO A 8 -8.78 8.09 5.45
N ASP A 9 -8.88 9.41 5.57
CA ASP A 9 -9.88 10.18 4.83
C ASP A 9 -9.61 10.12 3.30
N PHE A 10 -8.31 10.05 2.91
CA PHE A 10 -7.91 9.91 1.50
C PHE A 10 -6.65 9.04 1.38
N ILE A 11 -6.46 8.48 0.19
CA ILE A 11 -5.22 7.80 -0.20
C ILE A 11 -4.70 8.46 -1.47
N ALA A 12 -3.42 8.82 -1.48
CA ALA A 12 -2.76 9.39 -2.65
C ALA A 12 -1.65 8.49 -3.17
N LEU A 13 -1.53 8.40 -4.50
CA LEU A 13 -0.44 7.71 -5.20
C LEU A 13 0.44 8.74 -5.90
N ALA A 14 1.71 8.78 -5.54
CA ALA A 14 2.71 9.61 -6.18
C ALA A 14 3.59 8.77 -7.12
N GLY A 15 3.70 9.15 -8.41
CA GLY A 15 4.57 8.51 -9.38
C GLY A 15 4.16 7.08 -9.77
N GLY A 16 2.90 6.70 -9.61
CA GLY A 16 2.40 5.34 -9.87
C GLY A 16 1.31 5.22 -10.93
N ARG A 17 1.10 6.25 -11.76
CA ARG A 17 0.03 6.24 -12.77
C ARG A 17 0.17 5.08 -13.75
N ASP A 18 1.38 4.86 -14.26
CA ASP A 18 1.66 3.77 -15.21
C ASP A 18 1.42 2.40 -14.58
N TRP A 19 1.69 2.27 -13.27
CA TRP A 19 1.38 1.04 -12.55
C TRP A 19 -0.14 0.80 -12.48
N LEU A 20 -0.95 1.83 -12.16
CA LEU A 20 -2.41 1.71 -12.16
C LEU A 20 -2.95 1.29 -13.53
N GLN A 21 -2.42 1.87 -14.61
CA GLN A 21 -2.79 1.51 -15.98
C GLN A 21 -2.41 0.06 -16.31
N ALA A 22 -1.16 -0.35 -16.02
CA ALA A 22 -0.70 -1.72 -16.25
C ALA A 22 -1.50 -2.74 -15.40
N ARG A 23 -1.82 -2.38 -14.15
CA ARG A 23 -2.63 -3.20 -13.25
C ARG A 23 -4.05 -3.39 -13.78
N GLY A 24 -4.68 -2.32 -14.29
CA GLY A 24 -6.00 -2.38 -14.95
C GLY A 24 -5.97 -3.21 -16.23
N ALA A 25 -4.98 -3.00 -17.10
CA ALA A 25 -4.83 -3.73 -18.35
C ALA A 25 -4.58 -5.24 -18.16
N ALA A 26 -3.99 -5.64 -17.04
CA ALA A 26 -3.78 -7.05 -16.71
C ALA A 26 -5.07 -7.81 -16.39
N GLY A 27 -6.18 -7.13 -16.14
CA GLY A 27 -7.50 -7.75 -15.85
C GLY A 27 -7.57 -8.55 -14.54
N ILE A 28 -6.51 -8.51 -13.73
CA ILE A 28 -6.46 -9.23 -12.46
C ILE A 28 -7.29 -8.49 -11.41
N GLN A 29 -8.23 -9.19 -10.75
CA GLN A 29 -9.04 -8.59 -9.70
C GLN A 29 -8.18 -8.13 -8.50
N PRO A 30 -8.65 -7.15 -7.70
CA PRO A 30 -7.91 -6.71 -6.50
C PRO A 30 -7.65 -7.86 -5.53
N LEU A 31 -6.42 -7.98 -5.06
CA LEU A 31 -5.97 -9.04 -4.14
C LEU A 31 -5.95 -8.50 -2.70
N LEU A 32 -7.08 -8.58 -2.02
CA LEU A 32 -7.29 -7.94 -0.72
C LEU A 32 -6.91 -8.81 0.48
N ALA A 33 -6.63 -10.10 0.27
CA ALA A 33 -6.18 -10.99 1.34
C ALA A 33 -4.70 -10.77 1.66
N GLU A 34 -4.38 -10.57 2.95
CA GLU A 34 -2.99 -10.42 3.39
C GLU A 34 -2.11 -11.64 3.06
N ALA A 35 -2.71 -12.84 3.05
CA ALA A 35 -2.04 -14.07 2.67
C ALA A 35 -1.52 -14.01 1.22
N ASP A 36 -2.35 -13.51 0.28
CA ASP A 36 -1.98 -13.34 -1.12
C ASP A 36 -0.80 -12.39 -1.25
N CYS A 37 -0.89 -11.22 -0.60
CA CYS A 37 0.17 -10.23 -0.61
C CYS A 37 1.47 -10.74 0.04
N SER A 38 1.38 -11.61 1.04
CA SER A 38 2.56 -12.23 1.67
C SER A 38 3.30 -13.15 0.70
N VAL A 39 2.57 -13.96 -0.07
CA VAL A 39 3.16 -14.82 -1.11
C VAL A 39 3.72 -14.01 -2.26
N LEU A 40 2.97 -13.03 -2.78
CA LEU A 40 3.40 -12.19 -3.90
C LEU A 40 4.64 -11.34 -3.56
N ALA A 41 4.76 -10.88 -2.33
CA ALA A 41 5.86 -10.03 -1.89
C ALA A 41 7.24 -10.73 -1.86
N VAL A 42 7.28 -12.06 -1.84
CA VAL A 42 8.53 -12.84 -1.90
C VAL A 42 8.86 -13.31 -3.31
N LEU A 43 7.95 -13.11 -4.28
CA LEU A 43 8.13 -13.44 -5.68
C LEU A 43 8.75 -12.25 -6.44
N HIS A 44 9.39 -12.56 -7.57
CA HIS A 44 9.96 -11.56 -8.48
C HIS A 44 9.56 -11.88 -9.93
N PRO A 45 9.25 -10.89 -10.79
CA PRO A 45 8.84 -11.15 -12.17
C PRO A 45 9.95 -11.74 -13.03
N GLY A 46 11.22 -11.44 -12.72
CA GLY A 46 12.40 -11.94 -13.46
C GLY A 46 12.97 -13.25 -12.93
N GLN A 47 12.46 -13.77 -11.79
CA GLN A 47 13.00 -14.99 -11.16
C GLN A 47 11.88 -15.90 -10.68
N ALA A 48 11.81 -17.10 -11.21
CA ALA A 48 10.87 -18.10 -10.72
C ALA A 48 11.42 -18.82 -9.47
N LEU A 49 10.56 -19.09 -8.49
CA LEU A 49 10.86 -19.77 -7.25
C LEU A 49 10.05 -21.05 -7.12
N SER A 50 10.66 -22.13 -6.57
CA SER A 50 9.93 -23.34 -6.21
C SER A 50 8.98 -23.09 -5.04
N SER A 51 7.88 -23.86 -4.95
CA SER A 51 6.94 -23.80 -3.81
C SER A 51 7.65 -23.98 -2.46
N ALA A 52 8.65 -24.87 -2.39
CA ALA A 52 9.44 -25.07 -1.17
C ALA A 52 10.23 -23.81 -0.76
N THR A 53 10.77 -23.07 -1.75
CA THR A 53 11.47 -21.81 -1.48
C THR A 53 10.51 -20.72 -1.03
N ILE A 54 9.33 -20.62 -1.66
CA ILE A 54 8.27 -19.69 -1.27
C ILE A 54 7.81 -19.98 0.15
N ALA A 55 7.46 -21.25 0.48
CA ALA A 55 7.05 -21.68 1.80
C ALA A 55 8.04 -21.24 2.88
N ARG A 56 9.34 -21.50 2.66
CA ARG A 56 10.40 -21.08 3.58
C ARG A 56 10.47 -19.56 3.75
N ARG A 57 10.32 -18.76 2.65
CA ARG A 57 10.40 -17.29 2.71
C ARG A 57 9.22 -16.66 3.43
N VAL A 58 8.01 -17.22 3.27
CA VAL A 58 6.82 -16.75 3.97
C VAL A 58 6.68 -17.33 5.37
N GLY A 59 7.47 -18.37 5.72
CA GLY A 59 7.41 -19.05 7.01
C GLY A 59 6.19 -19.98 7.17
N TRP A 60 5.65 -20.52 6.06
CA TRP A 60 4.47 -21.38 6.06
C TRP A 60 4.81 -22.84 5.74
N SER A 61 3.92 -23.75 6.14
CA SER A 61 3.99 -25.14 5.69
C SER A 61 3.58 -25.23 4.20
N PRO A 62 4.06 -26.25 3.46
CA PRO A 62 3.62 -26.49 2.08
C PRO A 62 2.11 -26.63 1.96
N ALA A 63 1.46 -27.30 2.91
CA ALA A 63 0.00 -27.48 2.92
C ALA A 63 -0.77 -26.16 3.09
N ALA A 64 -0.22 -25.18 3.83
CA ALA A 64 -0.83 -23.86 3.97
C ALA A 64 -0.59 -22.97 2.72
N LEU A 65 0.52 -23.18 2.02
CA LEU A 65 0.88 -22.39 0.84
C LEU A 65 0.08 -22.82 -0.41
N GLU A 66 -0.13 -24.11 -0.62
CA GLU A 66 -0.70 -24.69 -1.84
C GLU A 66 -2.04 -24.05 -2.26
N PRO A 67 -3.04 -23.89 -1.37
CA PRO A 67 -4.31 -23.28 -1.76
C PRO A 67 -4.17 -21.80 -2.13
N VAL A 68 -3.18 -21.10 -1.56
CA VAL A 68 -2.91 -19.70 -1.90
C VAL A 68 -2.27 -19.59 -3.28
N LEU A 69 -1.27 -20.44 -3.59
CA LEU A 69 -0.65 -20.47 -4.92
C LEU A 69 -1.68 -20.83 -6.00
N SER A 70 -2.50 -21.86 -5.78
CA SER A 70 -3.54 -22.27 -6.73
C SER A 70 -4.52 -21.12 -7.03
N ARG A 71 -4.94 -20.39 -6.00
CA ARG A 71 -5.81 -19.21 -6.16
C ARG A 71 -5.12 -18.10 -6.95
N LEU A 72 -3.84 -17.80 -6.64
CA LEU A 72 -3.08 -16.76 -7.31
C LEU A 72 -2.78 -17.12 -8.77
N GLU A 73 -2.51 -18.39 -9.09
CA GLU A 73 -2.39 -18.89 -10.46
C GLU A 73 -3.71 -18.74 -11.23
N SER A 74 -4.82 -19.18 -10.64
CA SER A 74 -6.15 -19.06 -11.25
C SER A 74 -6.56 -17.60 -11.50
N ALA A 75 -6.09 -16.67 -10.65
CA ALA A 75 -6.31 -15.23 -10.81
C ALA A 75 -5.36 -14.58 -11.83
N GLY A 76 -4.40 -15.30 -12.41
CA GLY A 76 -3.37 -14.73 -13.29
C GLY A 76 -2.34 -13.84 -12.58
N ALA A 77 -2.30 -13.89 -11.24
CA ALA A 77 -1.39 -13.12 -10.40
C ALA A 77 0.01 -13.76 -10.33
N VAL A 78 0.07 -15.06 -10.52
CA VAL A 78 1.30 -15.87 -10.53
C VAL A 78 1.32 -16.74 -11.77
N ASP A 79 2.45 -16.72 -12.47
CA ASP A 79 2.73 -17.62 -13.59
C ASP A 79 3.48 -18.85 -13.08
N LYS A 80 3.01 -20.05 -13.44
CA LYS A 80 3.72 -21.30 -13.21
C LYS A 80 4.55 -21.66 -14.46
N THR A 81 5.84 -21.88 -14.25
CA THR A 81 6.75 -22.30 -15.34
C THR A 81 6.57 -23.78 -15.65
N PRO A 82 7.01 -24.28 -16.83
CA PRO A 82 7.00 -25.70 -17.16
C PRO A 82 7.71 -26.58 -16.12
N GLY A 83 8.73 -26.04 -15.44
CA GLY A 83 9.44 -26.72 -14.35
C GLY A 83 8.76 -26.64 -12.98
N GLY A 84 7.52 -26.13 -12.89
CA GLY A 84 6.74 -26.05 -11.66
C GLY A 84 7.15 -24.92 -10.70
N ALA A 85 8.02 -24.00 -11.14
CA ALA A 85 8.38 -22.82 -10.35
C ALA A 85 7.41 -21.64 -10.65
N HIS A 86 7.32 -20.70 -9.73
CA HIS A 86 6.34 -19.61 -9.75
C HIS A 86 7.03 -18.24 -9.82
N ARG A 87 6.45 -17.32 -10.57
CA ARG A 87 6.87 -15.92 -10.63
C ARG A 87 5.65 -15.00 -10.58
N VAL A 88 5.81 -13.81 -10.02
CA VAL A 88 4.73 -12.83 -9.98
C VAL A 88 4.50 -12.19 -11.34
N ASN A 89 3.24 -11.93 -11.68
CA ASN A 89 2.90 -11.10 -12.83
C ASN A 89 3.49 -9.70 -12.67
N PRO A 90 4.23 -9.17 -13.66
CA PRO A 90 4.88 -7.85 -13.56
C PRO A 90 3.94 -6.69 -13.21
N ALA A 91 2.66 -6.77 -13.59
CA ALA A 91 1.66 -5.76 -13.28
C ALA A 91 1.37 -5.64 -11.76
N LEU A 92 1.70 -6.67 -10.97
CA LEU A 92 1.52 -6.67 -9.51
C LEU A 92 2.71 -6.08 -8.74
N VAL A 93 3.79 -5.69 -9.42
CA VAL A 93 4.95 -5.07 -8.77
C VAL A 93 4.68 -3.57 -8.56
N PRO A 94 4.46 -3.11 -7.31
CA PRO A 94 4.06 -1.73 -7.05
C PRO A 94 5.12 -0.71 -7.48
N ARG A 95 4.69 0.30 -8.21
CA ARG A 95 5.51 1.47 -8.58
C ARG A 95 4.93 2.73 -7.99
N GLY A 96 5.79 3.69 -7.65
CA GLY A 96 5.38 4.92 -6.98
C GLY A 96 5.37 4.80 -5.46
N SER A 97 4.69 5.73 -4.81
CA SER A 97 4.54 5.78 -3.35
C SER A 97 3.11 6.06 -2.95
N VAL A 98 2.61 5.32 -1.97
CA VAL A 98 1.26 5.47 -1.41
C VAL A 98 1.33 6.26 -0.11
N PHE A 99 0.54 7.33 -0.03
CA PHE A 99 0.39 8.16 1.17
C PHE A 99 -1.04 8.08 1.69
N ALA A 100 -1.17 7.86 3.00
CA ALA A 100 -2.44 7.99 3.70
C ALA A 100 -2.61 9.44 4.16
N LEU A 101 -3.76 10.06 3.88
CA LEU A 101 -4.04 11.44 4.22
C LEU A 101 -5.13 11.50 5.28
N GLU A 102 -4.86 12.23 6.35
CA GLU A 102 -5.81 12.46 7.44
C GLU A 102 -6.13 13.94 7.54
N ALA A 103 -7.40 14.30 7.37
CA ALA A 103 -7.88 15.67 7.41
C ALA A 103 -8.49 15.99 8.78
N LYS A 104 -8.07 17.10 9.38
CA LYS A 104 -8.63 17.60 10.65
C LYS A 104 -8.74 19.12 10.62
N VAL A 105 -9.86 19.61 11.15
CA VAL A 105 -10.07 21.05 11.28
C VAL A 105 -9.25 21.60 12.46
N LYS A 106 -9.18 20.89 13.60
CA LYS A 106 -8.55 21.39 14.84
C LYS A 106 -7.63 20.38 15.53
N ASP A 107 -8.02 19.10 15.57
CA ASP A 107 -7.33 18.05 16.36
C ASP A 107 -6.17 17.40 15.58
N TRP A 108 -5.09 18.15 15.43
CA TRP A 108 -3.91 17.65 14.74
C TRP A 108 -3.21 16.49 15.47
N GLN A 109 -3.31 16.41 16.83
CA GLN A 109 -2.71 15.33 17.59
C GLN A 109 -3.35 14.00 17.23
N LYS A 110 -4.67 13.97 17.11
CA LYS A 110 -5.41 12.79 16.66
C LYS A 110 -5.04 12.40 15.24
N ALA A 111 -4.90 13.39 14.33
CA ALA A 111 -4.45 13.14 12.95
C ALA A 111 -3.07 12.48 12.90
N VAL A 112 -2.11 12.96 13.70
CA VAL A 112 -0.77 12.36 13.78
C VAL A 112 -0.84 10.94 14.33
N LEU A 113 -1.65 10.69 15.37
CA LEU A 113 -1.80 9.36 15.96
C LEU A 113 -2.38 8.36 14.93
N GLN A 114 -3.44 8.76 14.23
CA GLN A 114 -4.05 7.95 13.16
C GLN A 114 -3.04 7.74 12.02
N GLY A 115 -2.36 8.80 11.57
CA GLY A 115 -1.36 8.74 10.52
C GLY A 115 -0.22 7.76 10.81
N ARG A 116 0.24 7.69 12.06
CA ARG A 116 1.27 6.73 12.48
C ARG A 116 0.83 5.28 12.29
N ALA A 117 -0.43 4.96 12.53
CA ALA A 117 -0.96 3.62 12.31
C ALA A 117 -0.95 3.23 10.83
N TYR A 118 -1.16 4.18 9.92
CA TYR A 118 -1.14 3.93 8.47
C TYR A 118 0.26 3.59 7.94
N ARG A 119 1.33 3.92 8.66
CA ARG A 119 2.72 3.58 8.28
C ARG A 119 2.99 2.07 8.26
N SER A 120 2.07 1.26 8.76
CA SER A 120 2.16 -0.19 8.65
C SER A 120 2.02 -0.68 7.20
N TRP A 121 1.32 0.08 6.33
CA TRP A 121 1.03 -0.28 4.94
C TRP A 121 1.28 0.85 3.93
N ALA A 122 1.17 2.12 4.32
CA ALA A 122 1.47 3.27 3.47
C ALA A 122 2.96 3.65 3.56
N ASP A 123 3.52 4.17 2.47
CA ASP A 123 4.90 4.65 2.43
C ASP A 123 5.13 5.84 3.40
N ASN A 124 4.10 6.61 3.70
CA ASN A 124 3.99 7.52 4.85
C ASN A 124 2.57 8.10 4.94
N TYR A 125 2.38 9.05 5.86
CA TYR A 125 1.11 9.78 6.00
C TYR A 125 1.30 11.28 5.79
N VAL A 126 0.19 11.97 5.52
CA VAL A 126 0.11 13.43 5.44
C VAL A 126 -1.05 13.88 6.30
N VAL A 127 -0.81 14.86 7.15
CA VAL A 127 -1.86 15.56 7.90
C VAL A 127 -2.30 16.77 7.08
N LEU A 128 -3.59 16.86 6.80
CA LEU A 128 -4.22 18.01 6.17
C LEU A 128 -4.90 18.82 7.27
N LEU A 129 -4.39 20.02 7.55
CA LEU A 129 -4.96 20.91 8.56
C LEU A 129 -5.81 21.99 7.91
N GLY A 130 -7.02 22.16 8.45
CA GLY A 130 -7.85 23.31 8.17
C GLY A 130 -7.27 24.60 8.77
N GLU A 131 -8.14 25.56 9.04
CA GLU A 131 -7.76 26.81 9.67
C GLU A 131 -7.43 26.63 11.16
N VAL A 132 -6.16 26.64 11.49
CA VAL A 132 -5.63 26.55 12.85
C VAL A 132 -4.59 27.64 13.08
N GLY A 133 -4.43 28.06 14.34
CA GLY A 133 -3.43 29.08 14.70
C GLY A 133 -1.99 28.63 14.43
N GLN A 134 -1.11 29.58 14.13
CA GLN A 134 0.30 29.31 13.78
C GLN A 134 1.06 28.46 14.80
N VAL A 135 0.74 28.59 16.11
CA VAL A 135 1.35 27.76 17.15
C VAL A 135 1.01 26.27 16.97
N ALA A 136 -0.25 25.96 16.60
CA ALA A 136 -0.66 24.60 16.32
C ALA A 136 0.00 24.04 15.06
N VAL A 137 0.11 24.85 13.99
CA VAL A 137 0.82 24.48 12.76
C VAL A 137 2.29 24.15 13.06
N ARG A 138 3.00 24.99 13.82
CA ARG A 138 4.39 24.77 14.18
C ARG A 138 4.57 23.47 14.98
N ARG A 139 3.76 23.24 16.02
CA ARG A 139 3.81 22.01 16.82
C ARG A 139 3.50 20.76 16.00
N ALA A 140 2.52 20.83 15.10
CA ALA A 140 2.22 19.75 14.17
C ALA A 140 3.39 19.49 13.22
N ALA A 141 4.02 20.55 12.68
CA ALA A 141 5.17 20.46 11.78
C ALA A 141 6.37 19.76 12.45
N GLU A 142 6.71 20.13 13.68
CA GLU A 142 7.75 19.48 14.46
C GLU A 142 7.48 17.97 14.60
N ARG A 143 6.24 17.61 14.91
CA ARG A 143 5.85 16.22 15.14
C ARG A 143 5.87 15.37 13.87
N VAL A 144 5.30 15.87 12.77
CA VAL A 144 5.32 15.14 11.51
C VAL A 144 6.71 15.08 10.88
N SER A 145 7.54 16.12 11.07
CA SER A 145 8.94 16.11 10.62
C SER A 145 9.75 15.01 11.27
N HIS A 146 9.58 14.80 12.58
CA HIS A 146 10.21 13.69 13.30
C HIS A 146 9.82 12.33 12.72
N ASP A 147 8.56 12.17 12.28
CA ASP A 147 8.09 10.96 11.64
C ASP A 147 8.49 10.85 10.16
N GLY A 148 9.07 11.91 9.57
CA GLY A 148 9.28 12.05 8.13
C GLY A 148 7.97 12.16 7.34
N ALA A 149 6.87 12.44 8.01
CA ALA A 149 5.52 12.58 7.44
C ALA A 149 5.28 13.98 6.87
N GLY A 150 4.14 14.18 6.22
CA GLY A 150 3.78 15.46 5.61
C GLY A 150 2.80 16.26 6.45
N LEU A 151 2.88 17.60 6.28
CA LEU A 151 1.88 18.54 6.76
C LEU A 151 1.49 19.49 5.63
N TYR A 152 0.22 19.56 5.36
CA TYR A 152 -0.39 20.51 4.44
C TYR A 152 -1.40 21.37 5.20
N SER A 153 -1.38 22.66 5.01
CA SER A 153 -2.30 23.62 5.63
C SER A 153 -2.98 24.48 4.58
N SER A 154 -3.85 25.39 5.00
CA SER A 154 -4.49 26.38 4.10
C SER A 154 -3.49 27.24 3.31
N SER A 155 -2.26 27.42 3.85
CA SER A 155 -1.16 28.11 3.16
C SER A 155 -0.31 27.22 2.24
N GLY A 156 -0.63 25.93 2.11
CA GLY A 156 0.10 24.96 1.29
C GLY A 156 0.99 24.02 2.10
N TRP A 157 2.03 23.48 1.46
CA TRP A 157 2.96 22.57 2.09
C TRP A 157 3.80 23.25 3.18
N VAL A 158 3.64 22.80 4.42
CA VAL A 158 4.49 23.17 5.56
C VAL A 158 5.65 22.18 5.69
N VAL A 159 5.38 20.88 5.59
CA VAL A 159 6.36 19.81 5.59
C VAL A 159 6.02 18.84 4.46
N ARG A 160 6.98 18.54 3.58
CA ARG A 160 6.80 17.50 2.53
C ARG A 160 7.13 16.13 3.09
N PRO A 161 6.30 15.10 2.83
CA PRO A 161 6.56 13.75 3.33
C PRO A 161 7.76 13.12 2.62
N ARG A 162 8.48 12.27 3.34
CA ARG A 162 9.52 11.39 2.79
C ARG A 162 8.95 9.98 2.70
N ALA A 163 9.06 9.34 1.54
CA ALA A 163 8.63 7.96 1.39
C ALA A 163 9.50 7.03 2.26
N ARG A 164 8.85 6.19 3.04
CA ARG A 164 9.47 5.13 3.84
C ARG A 164 8.75 3.83 3.52
N ARG A 165 9.45 2.88 2.93
CA ARG A 165 8.84 1.62 2.52
C ARG A 165 8.52 0.75 3.75
N PRO A 166 7.25 0.41 3.98
CA PRO A 166 6.86 -0.60 4.97
C PRO A 166 7.29 -2.01 4.51
N ALA A 167 6.96 -3.03 5.31
CA ALA A 167 7.20 -4.42 4.91
C ALA A 167 6.54 -4.72 3.55
N PRO A 168 7.24 -5.42 2.62
CA PRO A 168 6.79 -5.58 1.23
C PRO A 168 5.36 -6.11 1.09
N ALA A 169 4.97 -7.10 1.90
CA ALA A 169 3.62 -7.68 1.88
C ALA A 169 2.54 -6.65 2.29
N LYS A 170 2.79 -5.90 3.35
CA LYS A 170 1.86 -4.84 3.81
C LYS A 170 1.78 -3.69 2.83
N ARG A 171 2.91 -3.33 2.21
CA ARG A 171 2.94 -2.31 1.16
C ARG A 171 2.13 -2.74 -0.06
N LEU A 172 2.32 -3.97 -0.55
CA LEU A 172 1.54 -4.51 -1.66
C LEU A 172 0.05 -4.52 -1.32
N TRP A 173 -0.31 -4.95 -0.11
CA TRP A 173 -1.68 -4.93 0.38
C TRP A 173 -2.28 -3.51 0.35
N GLY A 174 -1.52 -2.48 0.74
CA GLY A 174 -1.91 -1.07 0.60
C GLY A 174 -2.18 -0.65 -0.86
N PHE A 175 -1.32 -1.06 -1.79
CA PHE A 175 -1.49 -0.80 -3.21
C PHE A 175 -2.72 -1.51 -3.81
N GLU A 176 -3.00 -2.76 -3.41
CA GLU A 176 -4.17 -3.50 -3.89
C GLU A 176 -5.48 -2.88 -3.38
N HIS A 177 -5.51 -2.37 -2.15
CA HIS A 177 -6.66 -1.61 -1.65
C HIS A 177 -6.85 -0.26 -2.36
N LEU A 178 -5.76 0.45 -2.68
CA LEU A 178 -5.84 1.65 -3.51
C LEU A 178 -6.41 1.31 -4.89
N TYR A 179 -5.91 0.23 -5.53
CA TYR A 179 -6.41 -0.22 -6.82
C TYR A 179 -7.89 -0.58 -6.76
N ALA A 180 -8.34 -1.31 -5.74
CA ALA A 180 -9.75 -1.63 -5.54
C ALA A 180 -10.63 -0.38 -5.43
N ALA A 181 -10.18 0.64 -4.68
CA ALA A 181 -10.91 1.90 -4.54
C ALA A 181 -11.02 2.66 -5.88
N THR A 182 -9.97 2.63 -6.71
CA THR A 182 -9.99 3.30 -8.03
C THR A 182 -10.84 2.52 -9.04
N ALA A 183 -10.81 1.19 -9.02
CA ALA A 183 -11.61 0.35 -9.91
C ALA A 183 -13.12 0.49 -9.68
N CYS A 184 -13.53 0.70 -8.40
CA CYS A 184 -14.93 0.96 -8.07
C CYS A 184 -15.40 2.39 -8.41
N SER A 185 -14.46 3.32 -8.68
CA SER A 185 -14.76 4.74 -8.90
C SER A 185 -14.85 5.12 -10.39
N VAL A 186 -14.52 4.23 -11.31
CA VAL A 186 -14.65 4.45 -12.76
C VAL A 186 -16.00 3.86 -13.19
N PRO A 187 -17.03 4.71 -13.50
CA PRO A 187 -18.21 4.20 -14.16
C PRO A 187 -17.77 3.60 -15.50
N ALA A 188 -18.28 2.41 -15.82
CA ALA A 188 -18.11 1.81 -17.14
C ALA A 188 -18.61 2.84 -18.19
N LEU A 189 -17.70 3.34 -19.02
CA LEU A 189 -18.01 4.17 -20.17
C LEU A 189 -18.61 3.31 -21.28
#